data_4a94b854697dd45c01b4516c589bd6ba
#
_entry.id   4a94b854697dd45c01b4516c589bd6ba
#
_cell.length_a   1.000
_cell.length_b   1.000
_cell.length_c   1.000
_cell.angle_alpha   90.00
_cell.angle_beta   90.00
_cell.angle_gamma   90.00
#
_symmetry.space_group_name_H-M   'P 1'
#
loop_
_entity.id
_entity.type
_entity.pdbx_description
1 polymer ?
#
loop_
_entity_poly.entity_id
_entity_poly.type
_entity_poly.pdbx_seq_one_letter_code
_entity_poly.pdbx_strand_id
1 'polypeptide(L)'
;ETSGCLPMCGHGTIGTITMAIENGLITPREPGKLSIETPAGKVDITYRQEGRFVEEVRLTNVASFLHAEGLTAEIEGFGELAVDVAYGGNFYAIVEPQKLFRDMADFTAAELVGLSPKLRAALNAKYEFVHPEHPQIKGLSHIQWTGLPTQRGATARNAVFYGDKAIDRSPCGTGTSARMAQLAAKGKLSVGDEFIHESIIGSLFSGRVEAAARVGNIDAIIPSIGGWARQTGFNTIFIDDRDPYAHGFTVI
;
A
#
# COMPACT_ATOMS: atom_id res chain seq x y z
N GLU A 1 8.47 4.12 -7.64
CA GLU A 1 8.02 5.40 -7.08
C GLU A 1 9.20 6.37 -6.85
N THR A 2 8.94 7.56 -6.31
CA THR A 2 9.98 8.60 -6.14
C THR A 2 11.15 8.18 -5.25
N SER A 3 10.95 7.24 -4.35
CA SER A 3 12.00 6.69 -3.47
C SER A 3 12.73 5.47 -4.05
N GLY A 4 12.41 5.07 -5.26
CA GLY A 4 13.02 3.92 -5.95
C GLY A 4 12.06 2.77 -6.22
N CYS A 5 12.61 1.58 -6.43
CA CYS A 5 11.84 0.39 -6.73
C CYS A 5 11.29 -0.25 -5.45
N LEU A 6 9.98 -0.46 -5.40
CA LEU A 6 9.32 -1.23 -4.35
C LEU A 6 9.07 -2.67 -4.80
N PRO A 7 9.00 -3.62 -3.87
CA PRO A 7 8.63 -5.00 -4.18
C PRO A 7 7.27 -5.13 -4.86
N MET A 8 6.27 -4.35 -4.43
CA MET A 8 4.93 -4.32 -5.04
C MET A 8 4.26 -2.96 -4.82
N CYS A 9 3.48 -2.50 -5.82
CA CYS A 9 2.70 -1.27 -5.76
C CYS A 9 1.28 -1.49 -6.28
N GLY A 10 0.28 -1.52 -5.39
CA GLY A 10 -1.11 -1.82 -5.74
C GLY A 10 -1.77 -0.76 -6.61
N HIS A 11 -1.73 0.52 -6.20
CA HIS A 11 -2.32 1.60 -6.99
C HIS A 11 -1.60 1.79 -8.34
N GLY A 12 -0.26 1.60 -8.36
CA GLY A 12 0.52 1.63 -9.60
C GLY A 12 0.09 0.53 -10.56
N THR A 13 -0.17 -0.68 -10.05
CA THR A 13 -0.71 -1.80 -10.83
C THR A 13 -2.07 -1.44 -11.43
N ILE A 14 -3.02 -0.93 -10.62
CA ILE A 14 -4.34 -0.51 -11.09
C ILE A 14 -4.21 0.52 -12.22
N GLY A 15 -3.39 1.56 -12.03
CA GLY A 15 -3.17 2.60 -13.03
C GLY A 15 -2.52 2.08 -14.30
N THR A 16 -1.48 1.26 -14.19
CA THR A 16 -0.76 0.69 -15.32
C THR A 16 -1.66 -0.22 -16.17
N ILE A 17 -2.44 -1.09 -15.53
CA ILE A 17 -3.35 -2.00 -16.25
C ILE A 17 -4.47 -1.20 -16.93
N THR A 18 -5.07 -0.23 -16.24
CA THR A 18 -6.08 0.65 -16.84
C THR A 18 -5.54 1.32 -18.09
N MET A 19 -4.38 1.99 -17.99
CA MET A 19 -3.77 2.68 -19.12
C MET A 19 -3.39 1.72 -20.26
N ALA A 20 -2.78 0.58 -19.92
CA ALA A 20 -2.32 -0.37 -20.95
C ALA A 20 -3.45 -0.99 -21.74
N ILE A 21 -4.57 -1.31 -21.09
CA ILE A 21 -5.79 -1.83 -21.77
C ILE A 21 -6.47 -0.73 -22.60
N GLU A 22 -6.73 0.44 -22.00
CA GLU A 22 -7.46 1.54 -22.67
C GLU A 22 -6.73 2.09 -23.90
N ASN A 23 -5.40 2.00 -23.95
CA ASN A 23 -4.59 2.45 -25.07
C ASN A 23 -4.11 1.32 -26.00
N GLY A 24 -4.57 0.08 -25.77
CA GLY A 24 -4.21 -1.05 -26.62
C GLY A 24 -2.72 -1.42 -26.57
N LEU A 25 -2.02 -1.07 -25.48
CA LEU A 25 -0.59 -1.40 -25.30
C LEU A 25 -0.38 -2.88 -25.02
N ILE A 26 -1.39 -3.55 -24.50
CA ILE A 26 -1.41 -4.99 -24.27
C ILE A 26 -2.73 -5.58 -24.75
N THR A 27 -2.69 -6.82 -25.24
CA THR A 27 -3.87 -7.62 -25.56
C THR A 27 -3.84 -8.89 -24.69
N PRO A 28 -4.63 -8.95 -23.62
CA PRO A 28 -4.71 -10.14 -22.78
C PRO A 28 -5.16 -11.37 -23.58
N ARG A 29 -4.59 -12.55 -23.28
CA ARG A 29 -5.00 -13.82 -23.91
C ARG A 29 -6.43 -14.18 -23.58
N GLU A 30 -6.85 -13.88 -22.35
CA GLU A 30 -8.22 -14.02 -21.85
C GLU A 30 -8.77 -12.63 -21.52
N PRO A 31 -9.83 -12.17 -22.18
CA PRO A 31 -10.46 -10.89 -21.85
C PRO A 31 -10.83 -10.80 -20.37
N GLY A 32 -10.51 -9.69 -19.72
CA GLY A 32 -10.80 -9.46 -18.32
C GLY A 32 -9.79 -10.08 -17.35
N LYS A 33 -8.76 -10.80 -17.83
CA LYS A 33 -7.75 -11.45 -16.96
C LYS A 33 -6.34 -11.35 -17.51
N LEU A 34 -5.39 -11.15 -16.63
CA LEU A 34 -3.96 -11.25 -16.90
C LEU A 34 -3.18 -11.47 -15.60
N SER A 35 -1.87 -11.67 -15.70
CA SER A 35 -0.97 -11.73 -14.56
C SER A 35 0.24 -10.85 -14.83
N ILE A 36 0.81 -10.31 -13.77
CA ILE A 36 2.10 -9.60 -13.81
C ILE A 36 3.07 -10.23 -12.83
N GLU A 37 4.36 -10.09 -13.12
CA GLU A 37 5.42 -10.41 -12.18
C GLU A 37 5.92 -9.15 -11.51
N THR A 38 6.10 -9.22 -10.21
CA THR A 38 6.67 -8.14 -9.38
C THR A 38 7.83 -8.70 -8.56
N PRO A 39 8.71 -7.88 -7.98
CA PRO A 39 9.75 -8.37 -7.07
C PRO A 39 9.19 -9.12 -5.84
N ALA A 40 7.95 -8.84 -5.45
CA ALA A 40 7.25 -9.55 -4.37
C ALA A 40 6.65 -10.89 -4.81
N GLY A 41 6.54 -11.15 -6.12
CA GLY A 41 5.96 -12.36 -6.68
C GLY A 41 4.94 -12.10 -7.78
N LYS A 42 4.27 -13.18 -8.20
CA LYS A 42 3.20 -13.12 -9.21
C LYS A 42 1.93 -12.50 -8.60
N VAL A 43 1.30 -11.62 -9.38
CA VAL A 43 0.03 -10.97 -9.06
C VAL A 43 -0.97 -11.27 -10.17
N ASP A 44 -2.08 -11.92 -9.82
CA ASP A 44 -3.16 -12.21 -10.74
C ASP A 44 -4.15 -11.04 -10.75
N ILE A 45 -4.61 -10.66 -11.94
CA ILE A 45 -5.41 -9.48 -12.17
C ILE A 45 -6.67 -9.85 -12.91
N THR A 46 -7.79 -9.33 -12.42
CA THR A 46 -9.04 -9.25 -13.18
C THR A 46 -9.39 -7.79 -13.41
N TYR A 47 -10.05 -7.49 -14.52
CA TYR A 47 -10.53 -6.14 -14.80
C TYR A 47 -11.90 -6.19 -15.48
N ARG A 48 -12.71 -5.17 -15.22
CA ARG A 48 -14.00 -4.95 -15.88
C ARG A 48 -13.85 -3.78 -16.85
N GLN A 49 -14.22 -4.02 -18.11
CA GLN A 49 -14.13 -3.03 -19.17
C GLN A 49 -15.52 -2.78 -19.77
N GLU A 50 -15.86 -1.51 -19.98
CA GLU A 50 -17.08 -1.06 -20.65
C GLU A 50 -16.69 -0.18 -21.85
N GLY A 51 -16.95 -0.70 -23.06
CA GLY A 51 -16.46 -0.06 -24.27
C GLY A 51 -14.94 0.02 -24.28
N ARG A 52 -14.38 1.25 -24.34
CA ARG A 52 -12.93 1.47 -24.30
C ARG A 52 -12.38 1.69 -22.89
N PHE A 53 -13.23 1.83 -21.87
CA PHE A 53 -12.83 2.22 -20.53
C PHE A 53 -12.75 1.04 -19.58
N VAL A 54 -11.71 1.02 -18.75
CA VAL A 54 -11.56 0.07 -17.65
C VAL A 54 -12.20 0.69 -16.40
N GLU A 55 -13.30 0.08 -15.96
CA GLU A 55 -14.07 0.58 -14.82
C GLU A 55 -13.54 0.12 -13.47
N GLU A 56 -12.94 -1.07 -13.43
CA GLU A 56 -12.34 -1.63 -12.23
C GLU A 56 -11.17 -2.53 -12.59
N VAL A 57 -10.12 -2.48 -11.79
CA VAL A 57 -9.03 -3.46 -11.78
C VAL A 57 -8.97 -4.05 -10.39
N ARG A 58 -9.01 -5.38 -10.30
CA ARG A 58 -8.81 -6.14 -9.07
C ARG A 58 -7.55 -6.98 -9.19
N LEU A 59 -6.67 -6.82 -8.23
CA LEU A 59 -5.46 -7.61 -8.11
C LEU A 59 -5.59 -8.60 -6.95
N THR A 60 -5.24 -9.87 -7.17
CA THR A 60 -4.98 -10.84 -6.11
C THR A 60 -3.52 -10.71 -5.74
N ASN A 61 -3.28 -10.14 -4.56
CA ASN A 61 -1.94 -9.76 -4.12
C ASN A 61 -1.17 -10.99 -3.59
N VAL A 62 0.13 -10.78 -3.34
CA VAL A 62 0.99 -11.77 -2.69
C VAL A 62 0.50 -12.07 -1.28
N ALA A 63 0.88 -13.23 -0.74
CA ALA A 63 0.56 -13.63 0.62
C ALA A 63 0.98 -12.52 1.61
N SER A 64 0.05 -12.14 2.47
CA SER A 64 0.20 -11.02 3.40
C SER A 64 0.04 -11.51 4.83
N PHE A 65 0.87 -11.01 5.75
CA PHE A 65 0.96 -11.53 7.12
C PHE A 65 1.25 -10.44 8.14
N LEU A 66 0.87 -10.69 9.41
CA LEU A 66 1.30 -9.90 10.55
C LEU A 66 2.71 -10.37 10.94
N HIS A 67 3.68 -9.44 10.87
CA HIS A 67 5.08 -9.71 11.16
C HIS A 67 5.39 -9.59 12.66
N ALA A 68 4.89 -8.54 13.30
CA ALA A 68 5.08 -8.29 14.73
C ALA A 68 3.97 -7.40 15.28
N GLU A 69 3.67 -7.56 16.58
CA GLU A 69 2.69 -6.76 17.31
C GLU A 69 3.35 -5.93 18.40
N GLY A 70 2.82 -4.72 18.65
CA GLY A 70 3.15 -3.88 19.80
C GLY A 70 4.60 -3.42 19.85
N LEU A 71 5.28 -3.29 18.70
CA LEU A 71 6.62 -2.72 18.68
C LEU A 71 6.57 -1.24 19.04
N THR A 72 7.50 -0.78 19.87
CA THR A 72 7.52 0.60 20.33
C THR A 72 8.71 1.37 19.80
N ALA A 73 8.46 2.64 19.46
CA ALA A 73 9.50 3.59 19.09
C ALA A 73 9.18 4.98 19.61
N GLU A 74 10.23 5.66 20.10
CA GLU A 74 10.18 7.05 20.52
C GLU A 74 10.32 7.98 19.31
N ILE A 75 9.43 8.96 19.20
CA ILE A 75 9.51 10.03 18.22
C ILE A 75 9.90 11.32 18.92
N GLU A 76 11.05 11.88 18.57
CA GLU A 76 11.53 13.12 19.16
C GLU A 76 10.50 14.26 19.01
N GLY A 77 10.14 14.85 20.15
CA GLY A 77 9.16 15.94 20.25
C GLY A 77 7.71 15.50 20.19
N PHE A 78 7.43 14.19 20.12
CA PHE A 78 6.07 13.65 20.11
C PHE A 78 5.82 12.60 21.21
N GLY A 79 6.77 11.70 21.43
CA GLY A 79 6.71 10.63 22.43
C GLY A 79 6.67 9.24 21.84
N GLU A 80 6.47 8.22 22.70
CA GLU A 80 6.48 6.82 22.31
C GLU A 80 5.16 6.40 21.69
N LEU A 81 5.25 5.72 20.54
CA LEU A 81 4.15 5.03 19.89
C LEU A 81 4.38 3.52 19.84
N ALA A 82 3.31 2.77 20.07
CA ALA A 82 3.24 1.34 19.77
C ALA A 82 2.64 1.14 18.37
N VAL A 83 3.21 0.20 17.61
CA VAL A 83 2.76 -0.14 16.26
C VAL A 83 2.74 -1.65 16.05
N ASP A 84 1.86 -2.12 15.20
CA ASP A 84 1.97 -3.43 14.62
C ASP A 84 2.70 -3.32 13.28
N VAL A 85 3.47 -4.34 12.92
CA VAL A 85 4.12 -4.39 11.61
C VAL A 85 3.58 -5.55 10.82
N ALA A 86 3.03 -5.25 9.64
CA ALA A 86 2.48 -6.24 8.73
C ALA A 86 3.08 -6.10 7.32
N TYR A 87 3.11 -7.21 6.58
CA TYR A 87 3.53 -7.29 5.20
C TYR A 87 2.33 -7.46 4.27
N GLY A 88 2.30 -6.68 3.19
CA GLY A 88 1.27 -6.77 2.15
C GLY A 88 1.85 -6.56 0.74
N GLY A 89 3.12 -6.96 0.54
CA GLY A 89 3.94 -6.64 -0.62
C GLY A 89 5.06 -5.64 -0.28
N ASN A 90 4.92 -4.93 0.85
CA ASN A 90 5.91 -4.10 1.53
C ASN A 90 5.64 -4.20 3.04
N PHE A 91 6.61 -3.82 3.88
CA PHE A 91 6.39 -3.72 5.33
C PHE A 91 5.78 -2.39 5.73
N TYR A 92 4.74 -2.46 6.55
CA TYR A 92 3.95 -1.34 7.06
C TYR A 92 3.97 -1.31 8.58
N ALA A 93 4.37 -0.19 9.20
CA ALA A 93 4.03 0.06 10.60
C ALA A 93 2.63 0.66 10.65
N ILE A 94 1.72 -0.03 11.29
CA ILE A 94 0.32 0.33 11.45
C ILE A 94 0.13 0.97 12.82
N VAL A 95 -0.21 2.26 12.82
CA VAL A 95 -0.46 3.03 14.03
C VAL A 95 -1.96 3.00 14.30
N GLU A 96 -2.35 2.29 15.37
CA GLU A 96 -3.74 2.23 15.83
C GLU A 96 -4.00 3.25 16.95
N PRO A 97 -5.27 3.57 17.27
CA PRO A 97 -5.63 4.50 18.34
C PRO A 97 -4.95 4.16 19.67
N GLN A 98 -4.31 5.13 20.26
CA GLN A 98 -3.58 5.04 21.52
C GLN A 98 -3.48 6.41 22.22
N LYS A 99 -2.79 6.51 23.36
CA LYS A 99 -2.75 7.73 24.18
C LYS A 99 -2.36 9.00 23.41
N LEU A 100 -1.33 8.92 22.55
CA LEU A 100 -0.80 10.06 21.79
C LEU A 100 -1.39 10.18 20.37
N PHE A 101 -2.11 9.18 19.92
CA PHE A 101 -2.74 9.13 18.60
C PHE A 101 -4.12 8.50 18.71
N ARG A 102 -5.18 9.29 18.62
CA ARG A 102 -6.56 8.79 18.70
C ARG A 102 -7.14 8.47 17.34
N ASP A 103 -6.91 9.34 16.37
CA ASP A 103 -7.38 9.20 15.00
C ASP A 103 -6.50 10.03 14.05
N MET A 104 -6.32 9.55 12.81
CA MET A 104 -5.61 10.34 11.79
C MET A 104 -6.29 11.68 11.48
N ALA A 105 -7.57 11.80 11.75
CA ALA A 105 -8.33 13.05 11.54
C ALA A 105 -7.94 14.17 12.53
N ASP A 106 -7.28 13.83 13.63
CA ASP A 106 -6.76 14.81 14.59
C ASP A 106 -5.49 15.53 14.07
N PHE A 107 -4.96 15.08 12.92
CA PHE A 107 -3.70 15.57 12.33
C PHE A 107 -3.91 16.07 10.90
N THR A 108 -3.19 17.10 10.54
CA THR A 108 -3.05 17.50 9.15
C THR A 108 -2.14 16.54 8.39
N ALA A 109 -2.27 16.49 7.06
CA ALA A 109 -1.35 15.70 6.22
C ALA A 109 0.12 16.11 6.42
N ALA A 110 0.40 17.40 6.64
CA ALA A 110 1.74 17.90 6.90
C ALA A 110 2.33 17.38 8.21
N GLU A 111 1.52 17.28 9.28
CA GLU A 111 1.94 16.71 10.57
C GLU A 111 2.24 15.23 10.43
N LEU A 112 1.36 14.46 9.74
CA LEU A 112 1.60 13.04 9.48
C LEU A 112 2.88 12.82 8.65
N VAL A 113 3.11 13.67 7.62
CA VAL A 113 4.36 13.66 6.83
C VAL A 113 5.57 13.98 7.72
N GLY A 114 5.46 14.91 8.67
CA GLY A 114 6.56 15.26 9.58
C GLY A 114 6.90 14.17 10.60
N LEU A 115 5.91 13.42 11.08
CA LEU A 115 6.08 12.36 12.07
C LEU A 115 6.57 11.04 11.44
N SER A 116 6.10 10.73 10.23
CA SER A 116 6.30 9.42 9.60
C SER A 116 7.77 9.06 9.35
N PRO A 117 8.65 9.93 8.82
CA PRO A 117 10.07 9.60 8.63
C PRO A 117 10.78 9.32 9.96
N LYS A 118 10.44 10.07 11.01
CA LYS A 118 11.01 9.89 12.36
C LYS A 118 10.63 8.53 12.93
N LEU A 119 9.33 8.17 12.87
CA LEU A 119 8.84 6.87 13.33
C LEU A 119 9.48 5.73 12.52
N ARG A 120 9.52 5.85 11.19
CA ARG A 120 10.15 4.87 10.30
C ARG A 120 11.63 4.66 10.63
N ALA A 121 12.37 5.75 10.82
CA ALA A 121 13.79 5.69 11.16
C ALA A 121 14.02 5.05 12.53
N ALA A 122 13.25 5.42 13.54
CA ALA A 122 13.35 4.87 14.90
C ALA A 122 13.05 3.36 14.92
N LEU A 123 12.01 2.90 14.19
CA LEU A 123 11.67 1.48 14.06
C LEU A 123 12.77 0.69 13.34
N ASN A 124 13.28 1.19 12.20
CA ASN A 124 14.34 0.52 11.44
C ASN A 124 15.69 0.50 12.18
N ALA A 125 15.94 1.46 13.08
CA ALA A 125 17.13 1.46 13.92
C ALA A 125 17.06 0.43 15.07
N LYS A 126 15.85 0.09 15.50
CA LYS A 126 15.61 -0.78 16.66
C LYS A 126 15.28 -2.22 16.29
N TYR A 127 14.66 -2.45 15.13
CA TYR A 127 14.14 -3.75 14.71
C TYR A 127 14.56 -4.10 13.28
N GLU A 128 14.70 -5.40 13.02
CA GLU A 128 14.86 -5.94 11.66
C GLU A 128 13.51 -6.39 11.09
N PHE A 129 13.28 -6.02 9.84
CA PHE A 129 12.10 -6.44 9.07
C PHE A 129 12.58 -7.13 7.80
N VAL A 130 12.46 -8.46 7.76
CA VAL A 130 12.91 -9.30 6.65
C VAL A 130 11.83 -10.30 6.30
N HIS A 131 11.53 -10.43 4.99
CA HIS A 131 10.55 -11.42 4.53
C HIS A 131 11.11 -12.84 4.72
N PRO A 132 10.35 -13.77 5.34
CA PRO A 132 10.88 -15.10 5.71
C PRO A 132 11.39 -15.93 4.53
N GLU A 133 10.78 -15.80 3.35
CA GLU A 133 11.08 -16.59 2.16
C GLU A 133 11.85 -15.77 1.09
N HIS A 134 11.86 -14.44 1.21
CA HIS A 134 12.50 -13.52 0.26
C HIS A 134 13.41 -12.52 1.00
N PRO A 135 14.62 -12.95 1.45
CA PRO A 135 15.49 -12.11 2.28
C PRO A 135 15.94 -10.78 1.63
N GLN A 136 15.82 -10.68 0.31
CA GLN A 136 16.05 -9.42 -0.42
C GLN A 136 14.99 -8.37 -0.14
N ILE A 137 13.78 -8.78 0.31
CA ILE A 137 12.69 -7.89 0.74
C ILE A 137 12.88 -7.62 2.23
N LYS A 138 13.42 -6.44 2.52
CA LYS A 138 13.78 -6.04 3.88
C LYS A 138 13.58 -4.55 4.12
N GLY A 139 13.45 -4.20 5.41
CA GLY A 139 13.26 -2.85 5.89
C GLY A 139 11.81 -2.39 5.89
N LEU A 140 11.47 -1.60 6.88
CA LEU A 140 10.17 -0.94 7.00
C LEU A 140 10.16 0.29 6.09
N SER A 141 9.28 0.32 5.11
CA SER A 141 9.21 1.37 4.10
C SER A 141 8.05 2.36 4.31
N HIS A 142 6.96 1.91 4.91
CA HIS A 142 5.71 2.67 5.00
C HIS A 142 5.21 2.82 6.43
N ILE A 143 4.56 3.96 6.70
CA ILE A 143 3.78 4.18 7.93
C ILE A 143 2.31 4.33 7.55
N GLN A 144 1.46 3.57 8.19
CA GLN A 144 0.00 3.59 8.00
C GLN A 144 -0.68 4.09 9.25
N TRP A 145 -1.17 5.32 9.18
CA TRP A 145 -1.98 5.95 10.22
C TRP A 145 -3.44 5.54 10.03
N THR A 146 -4.08 5.03 11.06
CA THR A 146 -5.47 4.55 10.98
C THR A 146 -6.44 5.62 11.46
N GLY A 147 -7.71 5.48 11.05
CA GLY A 147 -8.77 6.38 11.48
C GLY A 147 -10.15 5.77 11.30
N LEU A 148 -11.14 6.44 11.85
CA LEU A 148 -12.55 6.08 11.67
C LEU A 148 -13.00 6.42 10.24
N PRO A 149 -13.77 5.55 9.59
CA PRO A 149 -14.28 5.80 8.25
C PRO A 149 -15.27 6.96 8.24
N THR A 150 -15.25 7.75 7.17
CA THR A 150 -16.20 8.85 6.93
C THR A 150 -17.13 8.56 5.77
N GLN A 151 -16.72 7.68 4.84
CA GLN A 151 -17.55 7.27 3.72
C GLN A 151 -18.51 6.16 4.12
N ARG A 152 -19.74 6.25 3.60
CA ARG A 152 -20.76 5.22 3.86
C ARG A 152 -20.30 3.86 3.33
N GLY A 153 -20.33 2.85 4.18
CA GLY A 153 -19.93 1.47 3.83
C GLY A 153 -18.43 1.20 3.93
N ALA A 154 -17.61 2.20 4.25
CA ALA A 154 -16.20 1.96 4.53
C ALA A 154 -16.05 1.21 5.88
N THR A 155 -15.12 0.25 5.91
CA THR A 155 -14.82 -0.56 7.09
C THR A 155 -13.76 0.11 7.97
N ALA A 156 -12.79 0.76 7.36
CA ALA A 156 -11.69 1.47 8.02
C ALA A 156 -11.17 2.59 7.13
N ARG A 157 -10.38 3.50 7.72
CA ARG A 157 -9.75 4.62 7.03
C ARG A 157 -8.25 4.66 7.34
N ASN A 158 -7.46 5.13 6.38
CA ASN A 158 -6.02 5.31 6.58
C ASN A 158 -5.45 6.55 5.89
N ALA A 159 -4.26 6.94 6.36
CA ALA A 159 -3.32 7.76 5.63
C ALA A 159 -1.99 7.01 5.59
N VAL A 160 -1.48 6.73 4.39
CA VAL A 160 -0.23 5.98 4.22
C VAL A 160 0.88 6.92 3.77
N PHE A 161 1.91 7.01 4.61
CA PHE A 161 3.15 7.69 4.25
C PHE A 161 4.06 6.74 3.47
N TYR A 162 4.57 7.23 2.34
CA TYR A 162 5.51 6.51 1.49
C TYR A 162 6.60 7.45 0.94
N GLY A 163 7.67 6.88 0.40
CA GLY A 163 8.79 7.66 -0.07
C GLY A 163 9.38 8.52 1.05
N ASP A 164 9.69 9.77 0.73
CA ASP A 164 10.33 10.69 1.68
C ASP A 164 9.39 11.78 2.21
N LYS A 165 8.36 12.15 1.45
CA LYS A 165 7.54 13.34 1.76
C LYS A 165 6.06 13.20 1.31
N ALA A 166 5.54 12.01 1.05
CA ALA A 166 4.23 11.85 0.46
C ALA A 166 3.25 11.02 1.31
N ILE A 167 1.98 11.45 1.29
CA ILE A 167 0.84 10.64 1.72
C ILE A 167 0.14 10.12 0.46
N ASP A 168 -0.19 8.84 0.44
CA ASP A 168 -0.94 8.22 -0.65
C ASP A 168 -2.35 8.81 -0.74
N ARG A 169 -2.76 9.21 -1.93
CA ARG A 169 -4.15 9.63 -2.19
C ARG A 169 -5.11 8.46 -2.25
N SER A 170 -4.62 7.28 -2.61
CA SER A 170 -5.38 6.05 -2.54
C SER A 170 -5.35 5.45 -1.13
N PRO A 171 -6.21 4.46 -0.82
CA PRO A 171 -6.09 3.71 0.44
C PRO A 171 -4.82 2.87 0.55
N CYS A 172 -3.94 2.91 -0.45
CA CYS A 172 -2.76 2.08 -0.63
C CYS A 172 -3.07 0.58 -0.77
N GLY A 173 -2.83 -0.02 -1.94
CA GLY A 173 -3.21 -1.43 -2.19
C GLY A 173 -2.44 -2.42 -1.32
N THR A 174 -1.11 -2.29 -1.23
CA THR A 174 -0.26 -3.11 -0.38
C THR A 174 -0.47 -2.79 1.11
N GLY A 175 -0.75 -1.52 1.46
CA GLY A 175 -1.13 -1.12 2.82
C GLY A 175 -2.49 -1.70 3.25
N THR A 176 -3.47 -1.75 2.33
CA THR A 176 -4.76 -2.42 2.57
C THR A 176 -4.56 -3.92 2.79
N SER A 177 -3.71 -4.57 1.99
CA SER A 177 -3.35 -5.98 2.18
C SER A 177 -2.69 -6.24 3.53
N ALA A 178 -1.75 -5.39 3.94
CA ALA A 178 -1.10 -5.46 5.26
C ALA A 178 -2.12 -5.27 6.41
N ARG A 179 -3.04 -4.30 6.27
CA ARG A 179 -4.10 -4.08 7.27
C ARG A 179 -5.03 -5.27 7.39
N MET A 180 -5.45 -5.85 6.26
CA MET A 180 -6.29 -7.05 6.27
C MET A 180 -5.58 -8.23 6.93
N ALA A 181 -4.29 -8.42 6.66
CA ALA A 181 -3.49 -9.47 7.29
C ALA A 181 -3.35 -9.26 8.81
N GLN A 182 -3.13 -8.03 9.26
CA GLN A 182 -3.12 -7.68 10.69
C GLN A 182 -4.48 -8.02 11.33
N LEU A 183 -5.58 -7.60 10.71
CA LEU A 183 -6.93 -7.85 11.24
C LEU A 183 -7.29 -9.35 11.24
N ALA A 184 -6.87 -10.09 10.22
CA ALA A 184 -7.06 -11.54 10.16
C ALA A 184 -6.28 -12.27 11.26
N ALA A 185 -5.01 -11.92 11.49
CA ALA A 185 -4.21 -12.47 12.57
C ALA A 185 -4.81 -12.19 13.95
N LYS A 186 -5.49 -11.05 14.11
CA LYS A 186 -6.24 -10.67 15.33
C LYS A 186 -7.67 -11.25 15.40
N GLY A 187 -8.05 -12.13 14.48
CA GLY A 187 -9.36 -12.76 14.43
C GLY A 187 -10.53 -11.82 14.10
N LYS A 188 -10.23 -10.65 13.50
CA LYS A 188 -11.23 -9.63 13.13
C LYS A 188 -11.68 -9.72 11.66
N LEU A 189 -10.99 -10.50 10.84
CA LEU A 189 -11.35 -10.82 9.45
C LEU A 189 -11.14 -12.30 9.19
N SER A 190 -12.00 -12.88 8.38
CA SER A 190 -11.96 -14.29 7.97
C SER A 190 -11.95 -14.42 6.45
N VAL A 191 -11.63 -15.61 5.95
CA VAL A 191 -11.74 -15.92 4.52
C VAL A 191 -13.17 -15.66 4.03
N GLY A 192 -13.28 -14.91 2.95
CA GLY A 192 -14.53 -14.49 2.35
C GLY A 192 -15.01 -13.10 2.79
N ASP A 193 -14.48 -12.55 3.88
CA ASP A 193 -14.88 -11.23 4.36
C ASP A 193 -14.40 -10.11 3.42
N GLU A 194 -15.25 -9.11 3.26
CA GLU A 194 -14.96 -7.87 2.53
C GLU A 194 -14.40 -6.81 3.48
N PHE A 195 -13.53 -5.97 2.96
CA PHE A 195 -12.90 -4.88 3.67
C PHE A 195 -12.83 -3.63 2.80
N ILE A 196 -13.72 -2.68 3.04
CA ILE A 196 -13.74 -1.41 2.29
C ILE A 196 -12.85 -0.41 3.00
N HIS A 197 -11.72 -0.08 2.38
CA HIS A 197 -10.73 0.82 2.94
C HIS A 197 -10.82 2.21 2.32
N GLU A 198 -10.93 3.22 3.17
CA GLU A 198 -11.03 4.63 2.81
C GLU A 198 -9.66 5.31 2.93
N SER A 199 -9.30 6.16 1.98
CA SER A 199 -8.09 6.98 2.05
C SER A 199 -8.32 8.31 2.77
N ILE A 200 -7.23 9.05 3.00
CA ILE A 200 -7.28 10.40 3.58
C ILE A 200 -8.19 11.36 2.80
N ILE A 201 -8.30 11.21 1.48
CA ILE A 201 -9.15 12.03 0.61
C ILE A 201 -10.54 11.44 0.36
N GLY A 202 -10.90 10.31 1.01
CA GLY A 202 -12.19 9.65 0.86
C GLY A 202 -12.32 8.73 -0.35
N SER A 203 -11.24 8.41 -1.08
CA SER A 203 -11.29 7.37 -2.11
C SER A 203 -11.34 5.98 -1.48
N LEU A 204 -11.92 5.01 -2.18
CA LEU A 204 -12.17 3.67 -1.64
C LEU A 204 -11.44 2.59 -2.45
N PHE A 205 -10.91 1.59 -1.74
CA PHE A 205 -10.58 0.28 -2.29
C PHE A 205 -11.48 -0.78 -1.69
N SER A 206 -11.91 -1.74 -2.52
CA SER A 206 -12.62 -2.93 -2.08
C SER A 206 -11.62 -4.07 -1.87
N GLY A 207 -11.35 -4.42 -0.63
CA GLY A 207 -10.53 -5.57 -0.25
C GLY A 207 -11.39 -6.81 0.03
N ARG A 208 -10.79 -7.99 -0.13
CA ARG A 208 -11.38 -9.28 0.26
C ARG A 208 -10.29 -10.26 0.68
N VAL A 209 -10.54 -11.06 1.70
CA VAL A 209 -9.69 -12.20 2.06
C VAL A 209 -10.09 -13.39 1.19
N GLU A 210 -9.28 -13.71 0.18
CA GLU A 210 -9.60 -14.77 -0.78
C GLU A 210 -9.31 -16.17 -0.23
N ALA A 211 -8.22 -16.31 0.53
CA ALA A 211 -7.80 -17.59 1.11
C ALA A 211 -6.92 -17.40 2.33
N ALA A 212 -6.82 -18.44 3.16
CA ALA A 212 -5.75 -18.59 4.13
C ALA A 212 -4.47 -19.07 3.42
N ALA A 213 -3.31 -18.66 3.93
CA ALA A 213 -2.01 -19.03 3.41
C ALA A 213 -0.99 -19.16 4.55
N ARG A 214 0.23 -19.52 4.23
CA ARG A 214 1.39 -19.48 5.13
C ARG A 214 2.61 -18.93 4.40
N VAL A 215 3.44 -18.19 5.13
CA VAL A 215 4.73 -17.69 4.68
C VAL A 215 5.76 -18.13 5.71
N GLY A 216 6.58 -19.12 5.35
CA GLY A 216 7.41 -19.82 6.33
C GLY A 216 6.55 -20.42 7.45
N ASN A 217 6.78 -19.99 8.68
CA ASN A 217 6.02 -20.42 9.86
C ASN A 217 4.91 -19.43 10.28
N ILE A 218 4.68 -18.36 9.52
CA ILE A 218 3.72 -17.31 9.84
C ILE A 218 2.40 -17.59 9.11
N ASP A 219 1.28 -17.52 9.83
CA ASP A 219 -0.04 -17.58 9.23
C ASP A 219 -0.29 -16.31 8.41
N ALA A 220 -0.80 -16.48 7.21
CA ALA A 220 -0.97 -15.44 6.22
C ALA A 220 -2.35 -15.52 5.55
N ILE A 221 -2.68 -14.51 4.79
CA ILE A 221 -3.85 -14.47 3.91
C ILE A 221 -3.43 -14.19 2.47
N ILE A 222 -4.27 -14.58 1.52
CA ILE A 222 -4.22 -14.09 0.14
C ILE A 222 -5.30 -13.00 0.03
N PRO A 223 -4.94 -11.72 0.00
CA PRO A 223 -5.90 -10.64 -0.17
C PRO A 223 -6.09 -10.30 -1.64
N SER A 224 -7.30 -9.84 -2.01
CA SER A 224 -7.52 -9.13 -3.26
C SER A 224 -7.93 -7.68 -3.00
N ILE A 225 -7.55 -6.78 -3.92
CA ILE A 225 -7.82 -5.36 -3.84
C ILE A 225 -8.40 -4.90 -5.17
N GLY A 226 -9.60 -4.33 -5.14
CA GLY A 226 -10.26 -3.70 -6.28
C GLY A 226 -10.24 -2.19 -6.18
N GLY A 227 -10.01 -1.53 -7.31
CA GLY A 227 -10.02 -0.09 -7.42
C GLY A 227 -10.09 0.36 -8.87
N TRP A 228 -10.07 1.66 -9.09
CA TRP A 228 -10.13 2.24 -10.42
C TRP A 228 -9.06 3.32 -10.61
N ALA A 229 -8.74 3.60 -11.87
CA ALA A 229 -7.88 4.71 -12.26
C ALA A 229 -8.48 5.43 -13.46
N ARG A 230 -8.04 6.67 -13.70
CA ARG A 230 -8.43 7.45 -14.87
C ARG A 230 -7.18 8.06 -15.49
N GLN A 231 -7.09 7.95 -16.81
CA GLN A 231 -6.02 8.59 -17.56
C GLN A 231 -6.29 10.09 -17.65
N THR A 232 -5.28 10.89 -17.30
CA THR A 232 -5.39 12.36 -17.26
C THR A 232 -4.67 13.05 -18.42
N GLY A 233 -3.82 12.33 -19.17
CA GLY A 233 -3.12 12.91 -20.30
C GLY A 233 -2.01 12.04 -20.86
N PHE A 234 -1.39 12.52 -21.92
CA PHE A 234 -0.17 12.02 -22.52
C PHE A 234 0.92 13.07 -22.41
N ASN A 235 2.14 12.65 -22.14
CA ASN A 235 3.31 13.51 -22.02
C ASN A 235 4.38 13.06 -23.02
N THR A 236 5.02 14.02 -23.68
CA THR A 236 6.27 13.80 -24.40
C THR A 236 7.37 14.49 -23.61
N ILE A 237 8.36 13.70 -23.15
CA ILE A 237 9.47 14.19 -22.32
C ILE A 237 10.74 14.06 -23.16
N PHE A 238 11.54 15.12 -23.16
CA PHE A 238 12.87 15.15 -23.78
C PHE A 238 13.91 15.19 -22.68
N ILE A 239 14.96 14.40 -22.86
CA ILE A 239 16.18 14.48 -22.07
C ILE A 239 17.25 15.07 -22.99
N ASP A 240 17.77 16.24 -22.65
CA ASP A 240 18.83 16.92 -23.41
C ASP A 240 20.16 16.68 -22.70
N ASP A 241 21.07 15.96 -23.36
CA ASP A 241 22.38 15.61 -22.81
C ASP A 241 23.28 16.84 -22.50
N ARG A 242 22.91 18.02 -23.01
CA ARG A 242 23.59 19.29 -22.72
C ARG A 242 23.12 19.93 -21.42
N ASP A 243 21.96 19.49 -20.88
CA ASP A 243 21.46 19.97 -19.60
C ASP A 243 22.16 19.20 -18.47
N PRO A 244 22.97 19.87 -17.62
CA PRO A 244 23.62 19.21 -16.48
C PRO A 244 22.62 18.67 -15.45
N TYR A 245 21.35 19.05 -15.53
CA TYR A 245 20.26 18.62 -14.65
C TYR A 245 19.24 17.69 -15.34
N ALA A 246 19.60 17.12 -16.52
CA ALA A 246 18.71 16.28 -17.33
C ALA A 246 18.08 15.11 -16.56
N HIS A 247 18.76 14.60 -15.52
CA HIS A 247 18.26 13.50 -14.67
C HIS A 247 17.54 13.97 -13.41
N GLY A 248 17.25 15.27 -13.32
CA GLY A 248 16.56 15.88 -12.20
C GLY A 248 17.47 16.27 -11.03
N PHE A 249 16.95 17.09 -10.16
CA PHE A 249 17.60 17.51 -8.92
C PHE A 249 16.54 17.86 -7.87
N THR A 250 16.95 17.84 -6.61
CA THR A 250 16.10 18.27 -5.50
C THR A 250 16.78 19.41 -4.75
N VAL A 251 16.07 20.51 -4.56
CA VAL A 251 16.50 21.57 -3.65
C VAL A 251 15.85 21.27 -2.28
N ILE A 252 16.69 21.10 -1.26
CA ILE A 252 16.29 20.73 0.10
C ILE A 252 16.44 21.96 0.99
#